data_f28de20c8690036bca84159e1f2c43ec
#
_entry.id   f28de20c8690036bca84159e1f2c43ec
#
_cell.length_a   1.000
_cell.length_b   1.000
_cell.length_c   1.000
_cell.angle_alpha   90.00
_cell.angle_beta   90.00
_cell.angle_gamma   90.00
#
_symmetry.space_group_name_H-M   'P 1'
#
loop_
_entity.id
_entity.type
_entity.pdbx_description
1 polymer ?
#
loop_
_entity_poly.entity_id
_entity_poly.type
_entity_poly.pdbx_seq_one_letter_code
_entity_poly.pdbx_strand_id
1 'polypeptide(L)'
;AALFAKPDVLLLDEPTNHLSIAAVLWLARELSVSSTWHTRVVVVVSHDRHFLDAATTDSLHISGAARRLTPHRMCYSAWAAKREEQQKALRKRAQLRAEKKSKLEAYAGHGFKYGGSSSQINMMQRKAGEAAKLDEEAAAEAAETADLAEDAELPLNLQAGGKLRGPIARLEGVGFRYPGMASDLFANVDMGLDSDSRVCLLGENGDGKTTLVKVMLGHLDPTAGSVTVDRGARVALVNQHHADQLSYDKTPLAFMLEKFPGDGSLHHEQELRSHLAGCGVQAAQQGTPSGALSGGQRSRVALAAVSFAKPHLLVLDEPTNNLDLEAVAALADAVQAFAGGVVLVSHDQYFVQRVAKEVFVVGKGSVTKQESFEAYRKAMAKKLAKPSS
;
A
#
# COMPACT_ATOMS: atom_id res chain seq x y z
N ALA A 1 -7.38 -3.16 28.32
CA ALA A 1 -6.56 -3.35 29.53
C ALA A 1 -5.56 -2.19 29.69
N ALA A 2 -4.63 -1.92 28.74
CA ALA A 2 -3.59 -0.88 28.87
C ALA A 2 -4.15 0.53 29.15
N LEU A 3 -5.18 0.97 28.41
CA LEU A 3 -5.82 2.27 28.63
C LEU A 3 -6.50 2.38 30.02
N PHE A 4 -7.03 1.27 30.53
CA PHE A 4 -7.65 1.22 31.87
C PHE A 4 -6.62 1.32 32.99
N ALA A 5 -5.42 0.77 32.82
CA ALA A 5 -4.35 0.83 33.78
C ALA A 5 -3.79 2.25 33.98
N LYS A 6 -4.02 3.14 33.01
CA LYS A 6 -3.55 4.54 33.01
C LYS A 6 -2.07 4.67 33.40
N PRO A 7 -1.14 3.96 32.71
CA PRO A 7 0.28 3.99 33.05
C PRO A 7 0.88 5.37 32.76
N ASP A 8 2.02 5.70 33.36
CA ASP A 8 2.76 6.95 33.09
C ASP A 8 3.39 6.94 31.70
N VAL A 9 3.75 5.75 31.20
CA VAL A 9 4.26 5.53 29.83
C VAL A 9 3.40 4.46 29.18
N LEU A 10 2.72 4.81 28.09
CA LEU A 10 1.91 3.91 27.28
C LEU A 10 2.62 3.65 25.95
N LEU A 11 2.89 2.38 25.67
CA LEU A 11 3.47 1.94 24.38
C LEU A 11 2.37 1.22 23.59
N LEU A 12 2.12 1.69 22.38
CA LEU A 12 1.12 1.13 21.46
C LEU A 12 1.82 0.73 20.16
N ASP A 13 1.79 -0.57 19.87
CA ASP A 13 2.33 -1.15 18.64
C ASP A 13 1.16 -1.56 17.74
N GLU A 14 1.05 -0.90 16.57
CA GLU A 14 -0.01 -1.08 15.59
C GLU A 14 -1.43 -1.13 16.20
N PRO A 15 -1.82 -0.15 17.03
CA PRO A 15 -3.10 -0.21 17.74
C PRO A 15 -4.32 -0.05 16.83
N THR A 16 -4.12 0.37 15.59
CA THR A 16 -5.17 0.57 14.58
C THR A 16 -5.51 -0.68 13.79
N ASN A 17 -4.63 -1.70 13.81
CA ASN A 17 -4.85 -2.94 13.09
C ASN A 17 -6.12 -3.64 13.57
N HIS A 18 -6.94 -4.09 12.62
CA HIS A 18 -8.21 -4.78 12.85
C HIS A 18 -9.31 -3.95 13.56
N LEU A 19 -9.07 -2.66 13.81
CA LEU A 19 -10.09 -1.77 14.37
C LEU A 19 -10.96 -1.18 13.24
N SER A 20 -12.26 -1.05 13.51
CA SER A 20 -13.14 -0.28 12.63
C SER A 20 -12.75 1.21 12.64
N ILE A 21 -13.09 1.95 11.59
CA ILE A 21 -12.83 3.40 11.50
C ILE A 21 -13.38 4.14 12.71
N ALA A 22 -14.57 3.73 13.23
CA ALA A 22 -15.15 4.31 14.44
C ALA A 22 -14.25 4.10 15.67
N ALA A 23 -13.69 2.91 15.83
CA ALA A 23 -12.80 2.59 16.95
C ALA A 23 -11.45 3.33 16.83
N VAL A 24 -10.91 3.47 15.63
CA VAL A 24 -9.68 4.27 15.37
C VAL A 24 -9.91 5.74 15.73
N LEU A 25 -11.02 6.33 15.26
CA LEU A 25 -11.37 7.73 15.56
C LEU A 25 -11.60 7.94 17.06
N TRP A 26 -12.23 6.98 17.74
CA TRP A 26 -12.40 7.03 19.19
C TRP A 26 -11.05 6.97 19.92
N LEU A 27 -10.17 6.05 19.53
CA LEU A 27 -8.84 5.91 20.13
C LEU A 27 -8.00 7.19 19.94
N ALA A 28 -7.98 7.74 18.71
CA ALA A 28 -7.28 8.98 18.43
C ALA A 28 -7.80 10.13 19.31
N ARG A 29 -9.12 10.26 19.44
CA ARG A 29 -9.73 11.26 20.31
C ARG A 29 -9.41 11.05 21.78
N GLU A 30 -9.45 9.81 22.28
CA GLU A 30 -9.11 9.49 23.66
C GLU A 30 -7.68 9.92 23.97
N LEU A 31 -6.73 9.62 23.11
CA LEU A 31 -5.32 9.97 23.29
C LEU A 31 -5.04 11.47 23.18
N SER A 32 -5.76 12.20 22.29
CA SER A 32 -5.50 13.61 22.02
C SER A 32 -6.31 14.58 22.89
N VAL A 33 -7.49 14.20 23.38
CA VAL A 33 -8.41 15.13 24.08
C VAL A 33 -8.52 14.82 25.57
N SER A 34 -8.37 13.56 25.98
CA SER A 34 -8.52 13.18 27.38
C SER A 34 -7.39 13.75 28.24
N SER A 35 -7.76 14.45 29.31
CA SER A 35 -6.80 15.03 30.27
C SER A 35 -5.89 13.97 30.91
N THR A 36 -6.29 12.71 30.90
CA THR A 36 -5.51 11.60 31.41
C THR A 36 -4.15 11.47 30.72
N TRP A 37 -4.10 11.73 29.38
CA TRP A 37 -2.91 11.49 28.56
C TRP A 37 -2.05 12.73 28.36
N HIS A 38 -2.55 13.95 28.66
CA HIS A 38 -1.81 15.20 28.48
C HIS A 38 -0.55 15.33 29.35
N THR A 39 -0.50 14.65 30.47
CA THR A 39 0.63 14.66 31.40
C THR A 39 1.47 13.37 31.36
N ARG A 40 1.19 12.50 30.39
CA ARG A 40 1.80 11.18 30.26
C ARG A 40 2.51 11.02 28.93
N VAL A 41 3.44 10.08 28.88
CA VAL A 41 4.14 9.75 27.65
C VAL A 41 3.37 8.67 26.91
N VAL A 42 3.00 8.95 25.65
CA VAL A 42 2.40 7.96 24.76
C VAL A 42 3.30 7.78 23.56
N VAL A 43 3.79 6.57 23.35
CA VAL A 43 4.59 6.20 22.16
C VAL A 43 3.74 5.28 21.30
N VAL A 44 3.57 5.67 20.03
CA VAL A 44 2.74 4.94 19.06
C VAL A 44 3.60 4.53 17.87
N VAL A 45 3.51 3.25 17.50
CA VAL A 45 3.95 2.75 16.21
C VAL A 45 2.70 2.44 15.41
N SER A 46 2.52 3.07 14.25
CA SER A 46 1.36 2.84 13.39
C SER A 46 1.62 3.21 11.94
N HIS A 47 0.95 2.53 11.04
CA HIS A 47 0.92 2.82 9.60
C HIS A 47 -0.31 3.66 9.19
N ASP A 48 -1.21 3.98 10.11
CA ASP A 48 -2.34 4.89 9.84
C ASP A 48 -1.92 6.35 10.01
N ARG A 49 -1.69 7.03 8.85
CA ARG A 49 -1.28 8.44 8.79
C ARG A 49 -2.25 9.38 9.48
N HIS A 50 -3.54 9.14 9.33
CA HIS A 50 -4.59 9.97 9.96
C HIS A 50 -4.64 9.79 11.46
N PHE A 51 -4.40 8.58 11.93
CA PHE A 51 -4.30 8.30 13.36
C PHE A 51 -3.07 8.96 13.97
N LEU A 52 -1.89 8.85 13.32
CA LEU A 52 -0.67 9.51 13.78
C LEU A 52 -0.87 11.02 13.88
N ASP A 53 -1.44 11.66 12.85
CA ASP A 53 -1.68 13.12 12.88
C ASP A 53 -2.68 13.56 13.96
N ALA A 54 -3.67 12.72 14.26
CA ALA A 54 -4.69 13.05 15.26
C ALA A 54 -4.25 12.74 16.71
N ALA A 55 -3.36 11.77 16.91
CA ALA A 55 -3.00 11.25 18.23
C ALA A 55 -1.62 11.69 18.73
N THR A 56 -0.72 12.18 17.84
CA THR A 56 0.67 12.50 18.19
C THR A 56 1.02 13.98 17.96
N THR A 57 1.94 14.49 18.77
CA THR A 57 2.48 15.87 18.67
C THR A 57 3.85 15.89 18.00
N ASP A 58 4.61 14.82 18.15
CA ASP A 58 5.99 14.66 17.71
C ASP A 58 6.13 13.37 16.91
N SER A 59 7.10 13.34 16.00
CA SER A 59 7.40 12.16 15.19
C SER A 59 8.82 11.66 15.46
N LEU A 60 8.99 10.35 15.61
CA LEU A 60 10.28 9.68 15.67
C LEU A 60 10.49 8.90 14.38
N HIS A 61 11.49 9.27 13.60
CA HIS A 61 11.82 8.59 12.36
C HIS A 61 13.00 7.65 12.55
N ILE A 62 12.80 6.38 12.20
CA ILE A 62 13.86 5.36 12.13
C ILE A 62 14.26 5.21 10.67
N SER A 63 15.46 5.68 10.31
CA SER A 63 15.99 5.50 8.96
C SER A 63 16.74 4.16 8.86
N GLY A 64 16.29 3.28 7.98
CA GLY A 64 16.98 2.03 7.65
C GLY A 64 18.31 2.28 6.96
N ALA A 65 18.38 3.26 6.07
CA ALA A 65 19.60 3.64 5.34
C ALA A 65 20.66 4.26 6.26
N ALA A 66 20.27 5.24 7.09
CA ALA A 66 21.19 5.91 8.01
C ALA A 66 21.42 5.15 9.33
N ARG A 67 20.59 4.14 9.64
CA ARG A 67 20.57 3.41 10.93
C ARG A 67 20.52 4.37 12.12
N ARG A 68 19.67 5.38 12.02
CA ARG A 68 19.50 6.44 13.02
C ARG A 68 18.05 6.62 13.40
N LEU A 69 17.84 7.03 14.66
CA LEU A 69 16.57 7.52 15.16
C LEU A 69 16.65 9.05 15.25
N THR A 70 15.78 9.75 14.52
CA THR A 70 15.72 11.22 14.50
C THR A 70 14.39 11.72 15.04
N PRO A 71 14.38 12.58 16.09
CA PRO A 71 13.16 13.18 16.60
C PRO A 71 12.78 14.43 15.79
N HIS A 72 11.49 14.61 15.54
CA HIS A 72 10.94 15.77 14.86
C HIS A 72 9.76 16.31 15.68
N ARG A 73 9.84 17.59 16.11
CA ARG A 73 8.77 18.27 16.86
C ARG A 73 7.66 18.73 15.92
N MET A 74 7.01 17.79 15.28
CA MET A 74 5.87 18.01 14.37
C MET A 74 5.12 16.71 14.16
N CYS A 75 3.83 16.82 13.77
CA CYS A 75 3.01 15.67 13.40
C CYS A 75 3.52 15.00 12.13
N TYR A 76 3.03 13.78 11.89
CA TYR A 76 3.48 12.93 10.77
C TYR A 76 3.36 13.63 9.41
N SER A 77 2.21 14.23 9.08
CA SER A 77 1.97 14.86 7.77
C SER A 77 2.89 16.05 7.53
N ALA A 78 3.16 16.87 8.55
CA ALA A 78 4.09 17.99 8.43
C ALA A 78 5.53 17.50 8.22
N TRP A 79 5.93 16.46 8.93
CA TRP A 79 7.24 15.82 8.76
C TRP A 79 7.37 15.19 7.36
N ALA A 80 6.37 14.42 6.91
CA ALA A 80 6.37 13.77 5.60
C ALA A 80 6.47 14.79 4.46
N ALA A 81 5.69 15.88 4.52
CA ALA A 81 5.74 16.96 3.53
C ALA A 81 7.13 17.62 3.48
N LYS A 82 7.73 17.92 4.64
CA LYS A 82 9.08 18.49 4.72
C LYS A 82 10.13 17.53 4.15
N ARG A 83 10.03 16.22 4.48
CA ARG A 83 10.93 15.19 3.96
C ARG A 83 10.83 15.10 2.44
N GLU A 84 9.62 15.07 1.90
CA GLU A 84 9.39 15.04 0.45
C GLU A 84 9.98 16.26 -0.26
N GLU A 85 9.82 17.46 0.30
CA GLU A 85 10.42 18.67 -0.24
C GLU A 85 11.97 18.60 -0.25
N GLN A 86 12.56 18.12 0.85
CA GLN A 86 14.01 17.91 0.96
C GLN A 86 14.51 16.88 -0.05
N GLN A 87 13.80 15.76 -0.20
CA GLN A 87 14.13 14.72 -1.19
C GLN A 87 14.05 15.25 -2.62
N LYS A 88 13.00 16.01 -2.97
CA LYS A 88 12.87 16.68 -4.28
C LYS A 88 14.04 17.63 -4.55
N ALA A 89 14.44 18.40 -3.55
CA ALA A 89 15.59 19.31 -3.66
C ALA A 89 16.91 18.54 -3.88
N LEU A 90 17.12 17.44 -3.18
CA LEU A 90 18.30 16.56 -3.36
C LEU A 90 18.30 15.91 -4.75
N ARG A 91 17.19 15.34 -5.20
CA ARG A 91 17.06 14.76 -6.56
C ARG A 91 17.41 15.80 -7.63
N LYS A 92 16.88 17.02 -7.51
CA LYS A 92 17.18 18.11 -8.45
C LYS A 92 18.67 18.49 -8.45
N ARG A 93 19.29 18.58 -7.27
CA ARG A 93 20.74 18.83 -7.16
C ARG A 93 21.56 17.72 -7.78
N ALA A 94 21.23 16.46 -7.49
CA ALA A 94 21.89 15.29 -8.06
C ALA A 94 21.78 15.27 -9.60
N GLN A 95 20.62 15.57 -10.16
CA GLN A 95 20.41 15.67 -11.61
C GLN A 95 21.28 16.76 -12.24
N LEU A 96 21.26 17.97 -11.69
CA LEU A 96 22.08 19.08 -12.19
C LEU A 96 23.59 18.76 -12.12
N ARG A 97 24.02 18.07 -11.07
CA ARG A 97 25.41 17.62 -10.90
C ARG A 97 25.77 16.57 -11.94
N ALA A 98 24.87 15.58 -12.18
CA ALA A 98 25.05 14.56 -13.21
C ALA A 98 25.16 15.16 -14.62
N GLU A 99 24.31 16.12 -14.96
CA GLU A 99 24.36 16.84 -16.23
C GLU A 99 25.68 17.63 -16.38
N LYS A 100 26.12 18.32 -15.34
CA LYS A 100 27.40 19.05 -15.30
C LYS A 100 28.58 18.09 -15.48
N LYS A 101 28.58 16.96 -14.76
CA LYS A 101 29.60 15.92 -14.87
C LYS A 101 29.68 15.35 -16.28
N SER A 102 28.53 14.95 -16.87
CA SER A 102 28.47 14.43 -18.25
C SER A 102 29.04 15.40 -19.27
N LYS A 103 28.77 16.71 -19.15
CA LYS A 103 29.35 17.75 -20.02
C LYS A 103 30.88 17.85 -19.84
N LEU A 104 31.39 17.77 -18.62
CA LEU A 104 32.84 17.79 -18.34
C LEU A 104 33.55 16.56 -18.88
N GLU A 105 32.98 15.37 -18.71
CA GLU A 105 33.48 14.11 -19.23
C GLU A 105 33.46 14.05 -20.78
N ALA A 106 32.38 14.51 -21.39
CA ALA A 106 32.28 14.61 -22.84
C ALA A 106 33.36 15.52 -23.42
N TYR A 107 33.64 16.66 -22.76
CA TYR A 107 34.70 17.57 -23.14
C TYR A 107 36.11 16.93 -22.96
N ALA A 108 36.32 16.27 -21.84
CA ALA A 108 37.60 15.56 -21.58
C ALA A 108 37.84 14.40 -22.56
N GLY A 109 36.78 13.66 -22.94
CA GLY A 109 36.84 12.50 -23.85
C GLY A 109 37.10 12.87 -25.33
N HIS A 110 36.68 14.05 -25.78
CA HIS A 110 36.89 14.46 -27.19
C HIS A 110 38.35 14.64 -27.58
N GLY A 111 39.20 14.97 -26.64
CA GLY A 111 40.58 15.23 -26.92
C GLY A 111 41.50 14.02 -27.08
N PHE A 112 41.15 12.89 -26.53
CA PHE A 112 41.94 11.66 -26.70
C PHE A 112 41.90 11.10 -28.14
N LYS A 113 40.91 11.50 -28.95
CA LYS A 113 40.75 11.01 -30.34
C LYS A 113 41.60 11.74 -31.38
N TYR A 114 42.20 12.94 -31.11
CA TYR A 114 42.79 13.79 -32.15
C TYR A 114 44.18 14.37 -31.83
N GLY A 115 44.94 13.86 -30.87
CA GLY A 115 46.32 14.29 -30.59
C GLY A 115 46.47 15.80 -30.35
N GLY A 116 46.17 16.28 -29.16
CA GLY A 116 46.14 17.72 -28.84
C GLY A 116 47.50 18.28 -28.42
N SER A 117 47.65 19.63 -28.50
CA SER A 117 48.78 20.35 -27.94
C SER A 117 48.86 20.18 -26.42
N SER A 118 50.04 20.38 -25.80
CA SER A 118 50.22 20.30 -24.35
C SER A 118 49.24 21.16 -23.56
N SER A 119 48.85 22.32 -24.10
CA SER A 119 47.80 23.18 -23.48
C SER A 119 46.42 22.55 -23.48
N GLN A 120 46.07 21.83 -24.54
CA GLN A 120 44.77 21.10 -24.63
C GLN A 120 44.75 19.91 -23.66
N ILE A 121 45.83 19.16 -23.54
CA ILE A 121 45.97 18.05 -22.58
C ILE A 121 45.81 18.54 -21.15
N ASN A 122 46.51 19.64 -20.79
CA ASN A 122 46.35 20.23 -19.44
C ASN A 122 44.93 20.68 -19.14
N MET A 123 44.24 21.27 -20.13
CA MET A 123 42.84 21.67 -19.96
C MET A 123 41.90 20.48 -19.76
N MET A 124 42.13 19.36 -20.44
CA MET A 124 41.40 18.11 -20.28
C MET A 124 41.60 17.47 -18.92
N GLN A 125 42.88 17.41 -18.45
CA GLN A 125 43.20 16.92 -17.12
C GLN A 125 42.53 17.76 -16.04
N ARG A 126 42.49 19.10 -16.23
CA ARG A 126 41.77 19.98 -15.32
C ARG A 126 40.26 19.69 -15.31
N LYS A 127 39.64 19.46 -16.49
CA LYS A 127 38.22 19.14 -16.59
C LYS A 127 37.88 17.75 -16.01
N ALA A 128 38.76 16.77 -16.20
CA ALA A 128 38.64 15.46 -15.53
C ALA A 128 38.74 15.59 -14.00
N GLY A 129 39.67 16.42 -13.49
CA GLY A 129 39.78 16.73 -12.06
C GLY A 129 38.55 17.47 -11.50
N GLU A 130 37.94 18.38 -12.28
CA GLU A 130 36.66 19.01 -11.90
C GLU A 130 35.50 17.99 -11.85
N ALA A 131 35.46 17.01 -12.75
CA ALA A 131 34.48 15.93 -12.72
C ALA A 131 34.66 15.01 -11.48
N ALA A 132 35.91 14.65 -11.14
CA ALA A 132 36.19 13.85 -9.95
C ALA A 132 35.79 14.56 -8.64
N LYS A 133 35.98 15.89 -8.54
CA LYS A 133 35.53 16.67 -7.39
C LYS A 133 33.99 16.62 -7.22
N LEU A 134 33.23 16.61 -8.32
CA LEU A 134 31.77 16.45 -8.25
C LEU A 134 31.35 15.11 -7.67
N ASP A 135 32.13 14.04 -7.88
CA ASP A 135 31.89 12.73 -7.26
C ASP A 135 32.19 12.74 -5.75
N GLU A 136 33.26 13.41 -5.33
CA GLU A 136 33.59 13.57 -3.90
C GLU A 136 32.50 14.40 -3.19
N GLU A 137 32.06 15.51 -3.80
CA GLU A 137 30.94 16.32 -3.28
C GLU A 137 29.65 15.52 -3.21
N ALA A 138 29.37 14.65 -4.20
CA ALA A 138 28.20 13.78 -4.20
C ALA A 138 28.26 12.74 -3.07
N ALA A 139 29.43 12.14 -2.84
CA ALA A 139 29.64 11.17 -1.77
C ALA A 139 29.50 11.81 -0.38
N ALA A 140 30.04 13.02 -0.19
CA ALA A 140 29.90 13.77 1.05
C ALA A 140 28.42 14.14 1.33
N GLU A 141 27.73 14.70 0.33
CA GLU A 141 26.29 15.01 0.46
C GLU A 141 25.45 13.77 0.75
N ALA A 142 25.72 12.64 0.10
CA ALA A 142 25.03 11.38 0.36
C ALA A 142 25.25 10.87 1.79
N ALA A 143 26.43 11.05 2.35
CA ALA A 143 26.71 10.69 3.74
C ALA A 143 25.99 11.61 4.75
N GLU A 144 25.92 12.91 4.48
CA GLU A 144 25.23 13.89 5.33
C GLU A 144 23.70 13.72 5.27
N THR A 145 23.17 13.32 4.12
CA THR A 145 21.74 13.19 3.88
C THR A 145 21.24 11.74 3.86
N ALA A 146 22.01 10.83 4.45
CA ALA A 146 21.66 9.40 4.47
C ALA A 146 20.30 9.10 5.13
N ASP A 147 19.85 9.92 6.06
CA ASP A 147 18.51 9.84 6.68
C ASP A 147 17.38 10.30 5.77
N LEU A 148 17.71 11.06 4.70
CA LEU A 148 16.78 11.44 3.63
C LEU A 148 16.83 10.47 2.44
N ALA A 149 17.78 9.52 2.44
CA ALA A 149 17.83 8.51 1.42
C ALA A 149 16.49 7.75 1.36
N GLU A 150 15.99 7.60 0.16
CA GLU A 150 14.79 6.81 -0.08
C GLU A 150 15.14 5.34 0.09
N ASP A 151 14.33 4.64 0.87
CA ASP A 151 14.29 3.20 0.74
C ASP A 151 13.84 2.91 -0.72
N ALA A 152 14.54 1.99 -1.39
CA ALA A 152 14.34 1.77 -2.81
C ALA A 152 12.83 1.60 -3.10
N GLU A 153 12.25 2.48 -3.92
CA GLU A 153 10.88 2.32 -4.38
C GLU A 153 10.76 0.93 -5.00
N LEU A 154 10.07 0.06 -4.30
CA LEU A 154 9.85 -1.28 -4.80
C LEU A 154 8.64 -1.21 -5.73
N PRO A 155 8.82 -1.44 -7.03
CA PRO A 155 7.72 -1.39 -7.98
C PRO A 155 6.65 -2.42 -7.58
N LEU A 156 5.39 -2.06 -7.77
CA LEU A 156 4.28 -3.00 -7.67
C LEU A 156 3.42 -2.85 -8.92
N ASN A 157 3.69 -3.69 -9.91
CA ASN A 157 2.99 -3.64 -11.18
C ASN A 157 1.92 -4.73 -11.24
N LEU A 158 0.64 -4.33 -11.20
CA LEU A 158 -0.50 -5.24 -11.26
C LEU A 158 -1.02 -5.34 -12.71
N GLN A 159 -0.95 -6.55 -13.28
CA GLN A 159 -1.46 -6.82 -14.61
C GLN A 159 -2.96 -7.15 -14.57
N ALA A 160 -3.72 -6.62 -15.53
CA ALA A 160 -5.15 -6.88 -15.69
C ALA A 160 -5.45 -7.73 -16.92
N GLY A 161 -6.61 -8.39 -16.92
CA GLY A 161 -7.11 -9.21 -18.03
C GLY A 161 -7.68 -8.41 -19.20
N GLY A 162 -7.70 -7.08 -19.09
CA GLY A 162 -8.33 -6.19 -20.06
C GLY A 162 -9.78 -5.85 -19.67
N LYS A 163 -10.45 -5.09 -20.55
CA LYS A 163 -11.85 -4.68 -20.33
C LYS A 163 -12.82 -5.72 -20.92
N LEU A 164 -13.82 -6.09 -20.15
CA LEU A 164 -14.96 -6.86 -20.63
C LEU A 164 -16.02 -5.93 -21.25
N ARG A 165 -16.81 -6.45 -22.20
CA ARG A 165 -17.85 -5.67 -22.90
C ARG A 165 -19.11 -5.39 -22.08
N GLY A 166 -19.25 -6.00 -20.92
CA GLY A 166 -20.41 -5.87 -20.04
C GLY A 166 -19.99 -5.81 -18.58
N PRO A 167 -20.97 -5.78 -17.65
CA PRO A 167 -20.69 -5.81 -16.23
C PRO A 167 -20.01 -7.14 -15.85
N ILE A 168 -19.01 -7.06 -14.99
CA ILE A 168 -18.30 -8.22 -14.45
C ILE A 168 -19.19 -8.98 -13.50
N ALA A 169 -19.92 -8.26 -12.66
CA ALA A 169 -20.91 -8.83 -11.74
C ALA A 169 -22.09 -7.86 -11.55
N ARG A 170 -23.31 -8.40 -11.36
CA ARG A 170 -24.52 -7.66 -11.11
C ARG A 170 -25.32 -8.33 -10.00
N LEU A 171 -25.70 -7.55 -9.01
CA LEU A 171 -26.56 -7.92 -7.89
C LEU A 171 -27.89 -7.21 -8.07
N GLU A 172 -29.02 -7.94 -7.99
CA GLU A 172 -30.36 -7.42 -8.13
C GLU A 172 -31.23 -7.88 -6.96
N GLY A 173 -31.61 -6.95 -6.09
CA GLY A 173 -32.43 -7.21 -4.90
C GLY A 173 -31.82 -8.24 -3.94
N VAL A 174 -30.51 -8.34 -3.88
CA VAL A 174 -29.81 -9.42 -3.17
C VAL A 174 -29.97 -9.29 -1.67
N GLY A 175 -30.43 -10.38 -1.04
CA GLY A 175 -30.46 -10.56 0.40
C GLY A 175 -29.68 -11.80 0.81
N PHE A 176 -29.11 -11.76 2.02
CA PHE A 176 -28.40 -12.92 2.57
C PHE A 176 -28.60 -13.04 4.07
N ARG A 177 -28.80 -14.31 4.50
CA ARG A 177 -28.92 -14.72 5.90
C ARG A 177 -28.23 -16.06 6.09
N TYR A 178 -27.41 -16.16 7.13
CA TYR A 178 -26.84 -17.47 7.50
C TYR A 178 -27.93 -18.38 8.13
N PRO A 179 -27.83 -19.70 7.93
CA PRO A 179 -28.69 -20.64 8.62
C PRO A 179 -28.66 -20.42 10.13
N GLY A 180 -29.84 -20.32 10.77
CA GLY A 180 -29.96 -20.09 12.21
C GLY A 180 -29.99 -18.64 12.67
N MET A 181 -29.76 -17.66 11.80
CA MET A 181 -29.95 -16.26 12.14
C MET A 181 -31.42 -15.85 12.06
N ALA A 182 -31.88 -15.00 12.99
CA ALA A 182 -33.24 -14.49 13.03
C ALA A 182 -33.50 -13.36 12.03
N SER A 183 -32.46 -12.63 11.59
CA SER A 183 -32.57 -11.49 10.69
C SER A 183 -31.58 -11.62 9.53
N ASP A 184 -31.89 -10.92 8.44
CA ASP A 184 -30.97 -10.83 7.31
C ASP A 184 -29.71 -10.06 7.70
N LEU A 185 -28.57 -10.51 7.21
CA LEU A 185 -27.28 -9.83 7.35
C LEU A 185 -27.29 -8.55 6.50
N PHE A 186 -27.87 -8.65 5.31
CA PHE A 186 -28.23 -7.56 4.43
C PHE A 186 -29.39 -7.97 3.52
N ALA A 187 -30.18 -7.01 3.06
CA ALA A 187 -31.31 -7.23 2.18
C ALA A 187 -31.38 -6.12 1.12
N ASN A 188 -32.01 -6.45 -0.01
CA ASN A 188 -32.33 -5.54 -1.10
C ASN A 188 -31.10 -4.78 -1.63
N VAL A 189 -30.01 -5.51 -1.91
CA VAL A 189 -28.76 -4.94 -2.43
C VAL A 189 -28.79 -4.95 -3.95
N ASP A 190 -28.69 -3.73 -4.53
CA ASP A 190 -28.53 -3.52 -5.97
C ASP A 190 -27.15 -2.92 -6.22
N MET A 191 -26.30 -3.61 -7.00
CA MET A 191 -24.94 -3.17 -7.29
C MET A 191 -24.46 -3.76 -8.63
N GLY A 192 -23.81 -2.93 -9.44
CA GLY A 192 -23.12 -3.36 -10.65
C GLY A 192 -21.61 -3.14 -10.53
N LEU A 193 -20.81 -4.09 -11.02
CA LEU A 193 -19.37 -3.99 -11.09
C LEU A 193 -18.89 -4.09 -12.54
N ASP A 194 -18.20 -3.08 -13.00
CA ASP A 194 -17.61 -2.97 -14.31
C ASP A 194 -16.08 -2.95 -14.25
N SER A 195 -15.42 -3.01 -15.39
CA SER A 195 -13.96 -2.94 -15.47
C SER A 195 -13.37 -1.60 -14.96
N ASP A 196 -14.16 -0.55 -14.89
CA ASP A 196 -13.74 0.76 -14.36
C ASP A 196 -14.20 1.02 -12.91
N SER A 197 -14.89 0.05 -12.29
CA SER A 197 -15.39 0.16 -10.92
C SER A 197 -14.26 0.24 -9.90
N ARG A 198 -14.40 1.11 -8.92
CA ARG A 198 -13.52 1.27 -7.75
C ARG A 198 -14.40 1.40 -6.53
N VAL A 199 -14.91 0.28 -6.06
CA VAL A 199 -15.89 0.19 -4.98
C VAL A 199 -15.21 -0.11 -3.66
N CYS A 200 -15.49 0.68 -2.62
CA CYS A 200 -15.09 0.38 -1.26
C CYS A 200 -16.29 -0.03 -0.41
N LEU A 201 -16.17 -1.13 0.32
CA LEU A 201 -17.13 -1.62 1.30
C LEU A 201 -16.63 -1.28 2.71
N LEU A 202 -17.36 -0.43 3.42
CA LEU A 202 -17.12 -0.04 4.80
C LEU A 202 -18.18 -0.67 5.73
N GLY A 203 -17.91 -0.69 7.02
CA GLY A 203 -18.82 -1.19 8.06
C GLY A 203 -18.06 -1.70 9.26
N GLU A 204 -18.75 -2.00 10.35
CA GLU A 204 -18.13 -2.56 11.54
C GLU A 204 -17.72 -4.04 11.31
N ASN A 205 -16.87 -4.57 12.20
CA ASN A 205 -16.52 -5.98 12.12
C ASN A 205 -17.74 -6.84 12.44
N GLY A 206 -18.02 -7.81 11.58
CA GLY A 206 -19.21 -8.67 11.68
C GLY A 206 -20.43 -8.20 10.88
N ASP A 207 -20.42 -6.99 10.32
CA ASP A 207 -21.55 -6.43 9.55
C ASP A 207 -21.81 -7.13 8.20
N GLY A 208 -20.92 -8.06 7.77
CA GLY A 208 -21.15 -8.87 6.58
C GLY A 208 -20.40 -8.42 5.34
N LYS A 209 -19.38 -7.55 5.44
CA LYS A 209 -18.55 -7.10 4.30
C LYS A 209 -17.96 -8.27 3.51
N THR A 210 -17.23 -9.17 4.17
CA THR A 210 -16.63 -10.36 3.55
C THR A 210 -17.72 -11.33 3.04
N THR A 211 -18.89 -11.39 3.69
CA THR A 211 -20.02 -12.19 3.22
C THR A 211 -20.61 -11.62 1.94
N LEU A 212 -20.79 -10.30 1.85
CA LEU A 212 -21.24 -9.63 0.64
C LEU A 212 -20.28 -9.89 -0.53
N VAL A 213 -18.98 -9.82 -0.29
CA VAL A 213 -17.95 -10.20 -1.27
C VAL A 213 -18.12 -11.65 -1.73
N LYS A 214 -18.31 -12.61 -0.81
CA LYS A 214 -18.49 -14.02 -1.16
C LYS A 214 -19.77 -14.26 -1.97
N VAL A 215 -20.87 -13.59 -1.66
CA VAL A 215 -22.11 -13.63 -2.42
C VAL A 215 -21.91 -13.04 -3.81
N MET A 216 -21.26 -11.87 -3.89
CA MET A 216 -20.93 -11.18 -5.14
C MET A 216 -20.05 -12.03 -6.08
N LEU A 217 -19.17 -12.86 -5.53
CA LEU A 217 -18.30 -13.78 -6.28
C LEU A 217 -18.97 -15.14 -6.60
N GLY A 218 -20.20 -15.36 -6.17
CA GLY A 218 -20.89 -16.65 -6.33
C GLY A 218 -20.33 -17.78 -5.46
N HIS A 219 -19.58 -17.45 -4.40
CA HIS A 219 -19.11 -18.44 -3.42
C HIS A 219 -20.18 -18.79 -2.37
N LEU A 220 -21.19 -17.94 -2.24
CA LEU A 220 -22.37 -18.14 -1.40
C LEU A 220 -23.60 -17.79 -2.23
N ASP A 221 -24.62 -18.64 -2.19
CA ASP A 221 -25.89 -18.36 -2.84
C ASP A 221 -26.69 -17.32 -2.04
N PRO A 222 -27.26 -16.30 -2.69
CA PRO A 222 -28.13 -15.34 -2.01
C PRO A 222 -29.42 -16.02 -1.50
N THR A 223 -29.93 -15.56 -0.36
CA THR A 223 -31.23 -16.04 0.15
C THR A 223 -32.42 -15.38 -0.55
N ALA A 224 -32.21 -14.24 -1.19
CA ALA A 224 -33.17 -13.49 -2.01
C ALA A 224 -32.45 -12.73 -3.12
N GLY A 225 -33.17 -12.42 -4.20
CA GLY A 225 -32.60 -11.74 -5.36
C GLY A 225 -31.75 -12.63 -6.25
N SER A 226 -30.94 -12.02 -7.11
CA SER A 226 -30.07 -12.75 -8.03
C SER A 226 -28.70 -12.10 -8.16
N VAL A 227 -27.68 -12.95 -8.38
CA VAL A 227 -26.30 -12.51 -8.70
C VAL A 227 -25.93 -13.09 -10.05
N THR A 228 -25.51 -12.23 -10.95
CA THR A 228 -25.00 -12.61 -12.27
C THR A 228 -23.52 -12.23 -12.36
N VAL A 229 -22.65 -13.21 -12.66
CA VAL A 229 -21.22 -12.99 -12.89
C VAL A 229 -20.92 -13.40 -14.32
N ASP A 230 -20.17 -12.56 -15.04
CA ASP A 230 -19.74 -12.88 -16.41
C ASP A 230 -18.86 -14.13 -16.41
N ARG A 231 -19.19 -15.10 -17.27
CA ARG A 231 -18.47 -16.39 -17.35
C ARG A 231 -17.03 -16.26 -17.83
N GLY A 232 -16.71 -15.20 -18.56
CA GLY A 232 -15.36 -14.88 -19.02
C GLY A 232 -14.54 -14.08 -18.01
N ALA A 233 -15.16 -13.63 -16.92
CA ALA A 233 -14.49 -12.84 -15.91
C ALA A 233 -13.56 -13.71 -15.05
N ARG A 234 -12.27 -13.34 -15.03
CA ARG A 234 -11.32 -13.84 -14.04
C ARG A 234 -11.34 -12.92 -12.84
N VAL A 235 -11.72 -13.45 -11.69
CA VAL A 235 -11.75 -12.71 -10.42
C VAL A 235 -10.63 -13.21 -9.54
N ALA A 236 -9.89 -12.28 -8.96
CA ALA A 236 -8.85 -12.59 -7.99
C ALA A 236 -9.19 -11.98 -6.64
N LEU A 237 -9.10 -12.78 -5.60
CA LEU A 237 -9.32 -12.38 -4.21
C LEU A 237 -7.99 -12.36 -3.46
N VAL A 238 -7.63 -11.20 -2.97
CA VAL A 238 -6.57 -11.00 -1.98
C VAL A 238 -7.25 -10.83 -0.63
N ASN A 239 -7.24 -11.88 0.17
CA ASN A 239 -7.82 -11.87 1.51
C ASN A 239 -6.78 -11.47 2.56
N GLN A 240 -7.21 -11.19 3.77
CA GLN A 240 -6.37 -10.77 4.91
C GLN A 240 -5.19 -11.73 5.17
N HIS A 241 -5.34 -13.02 4.87
CA HIS A 241 -4.33 -14.07 5.06
C HIS A 241 -3.66 -14.50 3.77
N HIS A 242 -3.64 -13.63 2.75
CA HIS A 242 -3.06 -14.00 1.45
C HIS A 242 -1.57 -14.35 1.52
N ALA A 243 -0.82 -13.73 2.43
CA ALA A 243 0.58 -14.04 2.68
C ALA A 243 0.79 -15.43 3.33
N ASP A 244 -0.21 -15.95 4.05
CA ASP A 244 -0.16 -17.24 4.71
C ASP A 244 -0.38 -18.43 3.74
N GLN A 245 -0.80 -18.13 2.49
CA GLN A 245 -0.90 -19.13 1.43
C GLN A 245 0.47 -19.58 0.92
N LEU A 246 1.54 -18.83 1.21
CA LEU A 246 2.90 -19.22 0.90
C LEU A 246 3.41 -20.22 1.95
N SER A 247 3.71 -21.44 1.52
CA SER A 247 4.43 -22.41 2.37
C SER A 247 5.78 -21.87 2.79
N TYR A 248 6.09 -21.89 4.09
CA TYR A 248 7.31 -21.32 4.64
C TYR A 248 8.60 -21.92 4.06
N ASP A 249 8.54 -23.19 3.66
CA ASP A 249 9.69 -23.96 3.13
C ASP A 249 9.92 -23.69 1.62
N LYS A 250 8.92 -23.16 0.90
CA LYS A 250 9.02 -22.91 -0.55
C LYS A 250 9.57 -21.52 -0.83
N THR A 251 10.35 -21.43 -1.89
CA THR A 251 10.79 -20.13 -2.39
C THR A 251 9.67 -19.45 -3.20
N PRO A 252 9.65 -18.11 -3.32
CA PRO A 252 8.71 -17.37 -4.17
C PRO A 252 8.62 -17.93 -5.60
N LEU A 253 9.76 -18.25 -6.20
CA LEU A 253 9.78 -18.82 -7.54
C LEU A 253 9.14 -20.21 -7.59
N ALA A 254 9.47 -21.09 -6.62
CA ALA A 254 8.86 -22.43 -6.55
C ALA A 254 7.34 -22.34 -6.35
N PHE A 255 6.86 -21.41 -5.53
CA PHE A 255 5.43 -21.16 -5.36
C PHE A 255 4.77 -20.72 -6.67
N MET A 256 5.41 -19.81 -7.42
CA MET A 256 4.89 -19.36 -8.72
C MET A 256 4.86 -20.47 -9.75
N LEU A 257 5.92 -21.31 -9.84
CA LEU A 257 5.98 -22.46 -10.76
C LEU A 257 4.93 -23.52 -10.42
N GLU A 258 4.65 -23.76 -9.15
CA GLU A 258 3.59 -24.70 -8.74
C GLU A 258 2.20 -24.18 -9.12
N LYS A 259 1.96 -22.89 -8.91
CA LYS A 259 0.68 -22.25 -9.22
C LYS A 259 0.47 -22.03 -10.72
N PHE A 260 1.54 -21.83 -11.45
CA PHE A 260 1.57 -21.55 -12.89
C PHE A 260 2.64 -22.43 -13.55
N PRO A 261 2.39 -23.74 -13.72
CA PRO A 261 3.41 -24.68 -14.19
C PRO A 261 3.87 -24.40 -15.63
N GLY A 262 3.05 -23.74 -16.45
CA GLY A 262 3.37 -23.42 -17.84
C GLY A 262 3.74 -24.67 -18.65
N ASP A 263 4.73 -24.52 -19.56
CA ASP A 263 5.27 -25.59 -20.40
C ASP A 263 6.59 -26.18 -19.84
N GLY A 264 7.04 -25.70 -18.68
CA GLY A 264 8.32 -26.14 -18.07
C GLY A 264 9.57 -25.55 -18.75
N SER A 265 9.42 -24.59 -19.68
CA SER A 265 10.54 -23.97 -20.38
C SER A 265 11.30 -22.97 -19.49
N LEU A 266 12.60 -22.78 -19.79
CA LEU A 266 13.38 -21.72 -19.18
C LEU A 266 12.81 -20.31 -19.48
N HIS A 267 12.11 -20.17 -20.61
CA HIS A 267 11.45 -18.91 -20.97
C HIS A 267 10.31 -18.61 -20.00
N HIS A 268 9.45 -19.59 -19.69
CA HIS A 268 8.38 -19.43 -18.71
C HIS A 268 8.91 -19.11 -17.30
N GLU A 269 9.98 -19.80 -16.87
CA GLU A 269 10.64 -19.49 -15.60
C GLU A 269 11.16 -18.03 -15.56
N GLN A 270 11.78 -17.57 -16.66
CA GLN A 270 12.27 -16.20 -16.77
C GLN A 270 11.11 -15.18 -16.77
N GLU A 271 9.96 -15.48 -17.36
CA GLU A 271 8.75 -14.66 -17.30
C GLU A 271 8.27 -14.51 -15.85
N LEU A 272 8.21 -15.61 -15.09
CA LEU A 272 7.84 -15.58 -13.67
C LEU A 272 8.82 -14.77 -12.81
N ARG A 273 10.13 -14.92 -13.05
CA ARG A 273 11.17 -14.14 -12.37
C ARG A 273 11.03 -12.64 -12.66
N SER A 274 10.82 -12.29 -13.93
CA SER A 274 10.63 -10.90 -14.35
C SER A 274 9.36 -10.30 -13.74
N HIS A 275 8.28 -11.08 -13.68
CA HIS A 275 7.04 -10.64 -13.06
C HIS A 275 7.18 -10.44 -11.54
N LEU A 276 7.85 -11.35 -10.83
CA LEU A 276 8.18 -11.19 -9.42
C LEU A 276 9.01 -9.92 -9.17
N ALA A 277 10.02 -9.66 -10.01
CA ALA A 277 10.82 -8.43 -9.93
C ALA A 277 9.97 -7.18 -10.18
N GLY A 278 9.04 -7.21 -11.15
CA GLY A 278 8.08 -6.14 -11.41
C GLY A 278 7.09 -5.89 -10.27
N CYS A 279 6.94 -6.84 -9.35
CA CYS A 279 6.17 -6.70 -8.11
C CYS A 279 7.05 -6.42 -6.88
N GLY A 280 8.33 -6.07 -7.08
CA GLY A 280 9.25 -5.69 -6.01
C GLY A 280 9.88 -6.86 -5.25
N VAL A 281 9.81 -8.09 -5.78
CA VAL A 281 10.50 -9.26 -5.21
C VAL A 281 11.87 -9.39 -5.88
N GLN A 282 12.91 -8.93 -5.20
CA GLN A 282 14.27 -8.91 -5.73
C GLN A 282 14.81 -10.32 -6.04
N ALA A 283 15.78 -10.43 -6.96
CA ALA A 283 16.33 -11.71 -7.40
C ALA A 283 16.84 -12.60 -6.24
N ALA A 284 17.49 -12.02 -5.24
CA ALA A 284 17.94 -12.75 -4.05
C ALA A 284 16.76 -13.34 -3.25
N GLN A 285 15.66 -12.60 -3.15
CA GLN A 285 14.45 -13.02 -2.42
C GLN A 285 13.70 -14.12 -3.14
N GLN A 286 13.74 -14.16 -4.49
CA GLN A 286 13.06 -15.19 -5.29
C GLN A 286 13.56 -16.60 -5.02
N GLY A 287 14.83 -16.74 -4.60
CA GLY A 287 15.46 -18.01 -4.23
C GLY A 287 15.51 -18.28 -2.72
N THR A 288 15.02 -17.37 -1.89
CA THR A 288 15.01 -17.49 -0.42
C THR A 288 13.71 -18.14 0.04
N PRO A 289 13.73 -19.12 0.97
CA PRO A 289 12.49 -19.69 1.54
C PRO A 289 11.58 -18.61 2.11
N SER A 290 10.28 -18.73 1.85
CA SER A 290 9.27 -17.72 2.24
C SER A 290 9.21 -17.46 3.74
N GLY A 291 9.61 -18.44 4.56
CA GLY A 291 9.73 -18.29 6.01
C GLY A 291 10.81 -17.30 6.47
N ALA A 292 11.83 -17.05 5.64
CA ALA A 292 12.88 -16.07 5.92
C ALA A 292 12.57 -14.66 5.37
N LEU A 293 11.45 -14.50 4.66
CA LEU A 293 10.97 -13.23 4.14
C LEU A 293 10.17 -12.47 5.21
N SER A 294 10.22 -11.12 5.17
CA SER A 294 9.34 -10.28 5.99
C SER A 294 7.86 -10.43 5.58
N GLY A 295 6.94 -9.99 6.45
CA GLY A 295 5.50 -10.00 6.14
C GLY A 295 5.18 -9.24 4.85
N GLY A 296 5.73 -8.04 4.68
CA GLY A 296 5.55 -7.25 3.47
C GLY A 296 6.14 -7.90 2.21
N GLN A 297 7.29 -8.57 2.31
CA GLN A 297 7.87 -9.32 1.19
C GLN A 297 6.98 -10.50 0.79
N ARG A 298 6.43 -11.25 1.75
CA ARG A 298 5.46 -12.33 1.46
C ARG A 298 4.20 -11.80 0.81
N SER A 299 3.67 -10.67 1.28
CA SER A 299 2.51 -10.01 0.67
C SER A 299 2.77 -9.64 -0.79
N ARG A 300 3.96 -9.13 -1.14
CA ARG A 300 4.36 -8.85 -2.52
C ARG A 300 4.37 -10.11 -3.40
N VAL A 301 4.86 -11.24 -2.91
CA VAL A 301 4.83 -12.52 -3.63
C VAL A 301 3.40 -12.96 -3.90
N ALA A 302 2.52 -12.85 -2.90
CA ALA A 302 1.11 -13.20 -3.07
C ALA A 302 0.39 -12.27 -4.06
N LEU A 303 0.68 -10.96 -4.01
CA LEU A 303 0.16 -9.99 -5.00
C LEU A 303 0.70 -10.26 -6.41
N ALA A 304 1.96 -10.67 -6.56
CA ALA A 304 2.53 -11.08 -7.83
C ALA A 304 1.78 -12.29 -8.41
N ALA A 305 1.49 -13.29 -7.58
CA ALA A 305 0.72 -14.44 -8.03
C ALA A 305 -0.71 -14.10 -8.47
N VAL A 306 -1.36 -13.17 -7.77
CA VAL A 306 -2.67 -12.65 -8.14
C VAL A 306 -2.60 -11.89 -9.47
N SER A 307 -1.62 -11.04 -9.63
CA SER A 307 -1.39 -10.22 -10.82
C SER A 307 -1.07 -11.07 -12.06
N PHE A 308 -0.26 -12.13 -11.90
CA PHE A 308 0.10 -13.02 -13.01
C PHE A 308 -1.11 -13.71 -13.66
N ALA A 309 -2.17 -13.97 -12.88
CA ALA A 309 -3.42 -14.50 -13.37
C ALA A 309 -4.19 -13.53 -14.29
N LYS A 310 -3.76 -12.29 -14.40
CA LYS A 310 -4.39 -11.20 -15.19
C LYS A 310 -5.90 -11.11 -14.94
N PRO A 311 -6.33 -10.80 -13.72
CA PRO A 311 -7.76 -10.75 -13.38
C PRO A 311 -8.46 -9.55 -14.05
N HIS A 312 -9.79 -9.70 -14.28
CA HIS A 312 -10.66 -8.61 -14.72
C HIS A 312 -11.24 -7.85 -13.53
N LEU A 313 -11.39 -8.53 -12.40
CA LEU A 313 -11.84 -7.96 -11.11
C LEU A 313 -10.84 -8.36 -10.02
N LEU A 314 -10.34 -7.36 -9.31
CA LEU A 314 -9.49 -7.53 -8.14
C LEU A 314 -10.30 -7.22 -6.89
N VAL A 315 -10.41 -8.17 -5.99
CA VAL A 315 -11.06 -8.01 -4.70
C VAL A 315 -9.99 -8.01 -3.63
N LEU A 316 -9.92 -6.94 -2.86
CA LEU A 316 -8.93 -6.70 -1.82
C LEU A 316 -9.64 -6.65 -0.46
N ASP A 317 -9.44 -7.65 0.37
CA ASP A 317 -10.01 -7.72 1.72
C ASP A 317 -8.91 -7.48 2.76
N GLU A 318 -8.87 -6.26 3.34
CA GLU A 318 -7.86 -5.74 4.26
C GLU A 318 -6.41 -5.90 3.73
N PRO A 319 -6.10 -5.42 2.51
CA PRO A 319 -4.81 -5.67 1.87
C PRO A 319 -3.65 -4.89 2.49
N THR A 320 -3.92 -3.89 3.31
CA THR A 320 -2.94 -3.00 3.94
C THR A 320 -2.39 -3.54 5.27
N ASN A 321 -3.01 -4.59 5.81
CA ASN A 321 -2.54 -5.22 7.04
C ASN A 321 -1.10 -5.74 6.88
N ASN A 322 -0.25 -5.46 7.86
CA ASN A 322 1.17 -5.81 7.90
C ASN A 322 2.03 -5.19 6.78
N LEU A 323 1.54 -4.16 6.09
CA LEU A 323 2.32 -3.35 5.17
C LEU A 323 2.77 -2.06 5.84
N ASP A 324 4.01 -1.64 5.54
CA ASP A 324 4.52 -0.33 5.95
C ASP A 324 3.91 0.81 5.11
N LEU A 325 4.10 2.04 5.53
CA LEU A 325 3.54 3.24 4.88
C LEU A 325 3.92 3.36 3.40
N GLU A 326 5.10 2.91 3.03
CA GLU A 326 5.62 2.97 1.65
C GLU A 326 5.00 1.87 0.79
N ALA A 327 4.88 0.65 1.35
CA ALA A 327 4.19 -0.45 0.67
C ALA A 327 2.70 -0.17 0.47
N VAL A 328 2.03 0.47 1.44
CA VAL A 328 0.63 0.92 1.29
C VAL A 328 0.50 1.95 0.18
N ALA A 329 1.44 2.91 0.09
CA ALA A 329 1.43 3.89 -0.98
C ALA A 329 1.66 3.25 -2.36
N ALA A 330 2.65 2.36 -2.47
CA ALA A 330 2.93 1.61 -3.70
C ALA A 330 1.75 0.73 -4.13
N LEU A 331 1.08 0.08 -3.17
CA LEU A 331 -0.14 -0.69 -3.44
C LEU A 331 -1.27 0.20 -3.94
N ALA A 332 -1.47 1.38 -3.34
CA ALA A 332 -2.49 2.32 -3.78
C ALA A 332 -2.26 2.79 -5.22
N ASP A 333 -1.02 3.12 -5.57
CA ASP A 333 -0.64 3.53 -6.92
C ASP A 333 -0.84 2.39 -7.94
N ALA A 334 -0.43 1.17 -7.59
CA ALA A 334 -0.62 -0.01 -8.41
C ALA A 334 -2.10 -0.32 -8.66
N VAL A 335 -2.95 -0.20 -7.62
CA VAL A 335 -4.40 -0.42 -7.73
C VAL A 335 -5.09 0.70 -8.51
N GLN A 336 -4.63 1.95 -8.41
CA GLN A 336 -5.11 3.03 -9.27
C GLN A 336 -4.80 2.78 -10.74
N ALA A 337 -3.57 2.32 -11.04
CA ALA A 337 -3.12 2.03 -12.41
C ALA A 337 -3.73 0.73 -12.99
N PHE A 338 -4.31 -0.12 -12.14
CA PHE A 338 -4.89 -1.40 -12.55
C PHE A 338 -6.04 -1.21 -13.55
N ALA A 339 -5.95 -1.85 -14.74
CA ALA A 339 -6.91 -1.67 -15.84
C ALA A 339 -8.13 -2.61 -15.75
N GLY A 340 -8.52 -3.06 -14.57
CA GLY A 340 -9.71 -3.88 -14.28
C GLY A 340 -10.54 -3.30 -13.15
N GLY A 341 -11.69 -3.91 -12.84
CA GLY A 341 -12.53 -3.54 -11.70
C GLY A 341 -11.84 -3.81 -10.36
N VAL A 342 -12.15 -3.01 -9.35
CA VAL A 342 -11.64 -3.20 -7.98
C VAL A 342 -12.77 -3.10 -6.97
N VAL A 343 -12.83 -4.08 -6.07
CA VAL A 343 -13.63 -4.05 -4.84
C VAL A 343 -12.68 -4.08 -3.67
N LEU A 344 -12.80 -3.11 -2.78
CA LEU A 344 -11.95 -2.90 -1.63
C LEU A 344 -12.75 -3.03 -0.35
N VAL A 345 -12.29 -3.86 0.58
CA VAL A 345 -12.67 -3.83 1.99
C VAL A 345 -11.45 -3.39 2.76
N SER A 346 -11.47 -2.19 3.35
CA SER A 346 -10.32 -1.70 4.13
C SER A 346 -10.76 -0.65 5.14
N HIS A 347 -10.06 -0.62 6.26
CA HIS A 347 -10.16 0.42 7.28
C HIS A 347 -9.06 1.48 7.17
N ASP A 348 -8.09 1.29 6.27
CA ASP A 348 -7.02 2.25 5.99
C ASP A 348 -7.58 3.46 5.23
N GLN A 349 -7.63 4.59 5.93
CA GLN A 349 -8.23 5.81 5.41
C GLN A 349 -7.47 6.38 4.20
N TYR A 350 -6.14 6.33 4.21
CA TYR A 350 -5.31 6.79 3.09
C TYR A 350 -5.54 5.95 1.84
N PHE A 351 -5.55 4.62 2.00
CA PHE A 351 -5.74 3.70 0.90
C PHE A 351 -7.13 3.85 0.26
N VAL A 352 -8.17 3.93 1.11
CA VAL A 352 -9.56 4.14 0.65
C VAL A 352 -9.71 5.45 -0.10
N GLN A 353 -9.20 6.57 0.44
CA GLN A 353 -9.27 7.88 -0.21
C GLN A 353 -8.59 7.92 -1.56
N ARG A 354 -7.49 7.18 -1.71
CA ARG A 354 -6.69 7.19 -2.93
C ARG A 354 -7.28 6.31 -4.03
N VAL A 355 -7.93 5.19 -3.67
CA VAL A 355 -8.40 4.16 -4.61
C VAL A 355 -9.88 4.24 -4.90
N ALA A 356 -10.74 4.47 -3.88
CA ALA A 356 -12.17 4.33 -4.01
C ALA A 356 -12.82 5.53 -4.74
N LYS A 357 -13.67 5.22 -5.73
CA LYS A 357 -14.56 6.18 -6.38
C LYS A 357 -15.98 6.11 -5.82
N GLU A 358 -16.38 4.93 -5.39
CA GLU A 358 -17.69 4.66 -4.80
C GLU A 358 -17.52 4.01 -3.44
N VAL A 359 -18.32 4.43 -2.48
CA VAL A 359 -18.28 3.95 -1.11
C VAL A 359 -19.63 3.42 -0.70
N PHE A 360 -19.67 2.20 -0.21
CA PHE A 360 -20.87 1.58 0.34
C PHE A 360 -20.63 1.19 1.80
N VAL A 361 -21.62 1.43 2.62
CA VAL A 361 -21.60 1.05 4.03
C VAL A 361 -22.51 -0.16 4.22
N VAL A 362 -21.92 -1.24 4.68
CA VAL A 362 -22.61 -2.48 5.06
C VAL A 362 -22.88 -2.42 6.55
N GLY A 363 -24.11 -2.63 6.96
CA GLY A 363 -24.47 -2.69 8.38
C GLY A 363 -25.97 -2.53 8.64
N LYS A 364 -26.40 -2.98 9.79
CA LYS A 364 -27.81 -2.92 10.23
C LYS A 364 -28.79 -3.54 9.22
N GLY A 365 -28.41 -4.64 8.59
CA GLY A 365 -29.25 -5.34 7.62
C GLY A 365 -29.37 -4.67 6.24
N SER A 366 -28.56 -3.67 5.93
CA SER A 366 -28.62 -2.94 4.66
C SER A 366 -27.22 -2.62 4.10
N VAL A 367 -27.19 -2.30 2.81
CA VAL A 367 -26.00 -1.78 2.12
C VAL A 367 -26.38 -0.42 1.52
N THR A 368 -25.73 0.64 1.97
CA THR A 368 -26.07 2.01 1.57
C THR A 368 -24.92 2.71 0.89
N LYS A 369 -25.14 3.31 -0.27
CA LYS A 369 -24.17 4.14 -0.96
C LYS A 369 -23.97 5.46 -0.22
N GLN A 370 -22.74 5.87 -0.04
CA GLN A 370 -22.34 7.15 0.55
C GLN A 370 -21.87 8.11 -0.55
N GLU A 371 -22.01 9.41 -0.31
CA GLU A 371 -21.51 10.43 -1.25
C GLU A 371 -19.98 10.37 -1.41
N SER A 372 -19.26 10.15 -0.31
CA SER A 372 -17.81 10.03 -0.28
C SER A 372 -17.32 9.40 1.02
N PHE A 373 -16.08 8.95 1.02
CA PHE A 373 -15.40 8.48 2.24
C PHE A 373 -15.30 9.58 3.31
N GLU A 374 -15.04 10.82 2.90
CA GLU A 374 -15.00 11.99 3.78
C GLU A 374 -16.33 12.24 4.50
N ALA A 375 -17.46 12.11 3.77
CA ALA A 375 -18.80 12.24 4.35
C ALA A 375 -19.03 11.15 5.41
N TYR A 376 -18.65 9.91 5.13
CA TYR A 376 -18.74 8.80 6.08
C TYR A 376 -17.88 9.08 7.34
N ARG A 377 -16.62 9.48 7.18
CA ARG A 377 -15.71 9.79 8.28
C ARG A 377 -16.26 10.91 9.18
N LYS A 378 -16.75 12.00 8.58
CA LYS A 378 -17.37 13.12 9.30
C LYS A 378 -18.61 12.68 10.08
N ALA A 379 -19.44 11.84 9.48
CA ALA A 379 -20.64 11.31 10.14
C ALA A 379 -20.27 10.44 11.36
N MET A 380 -19.24 9.58 11.25
CA MET A 380 -18.75 8.77 12.35
C MET A 380 -18.13 9.63 13.47
N ALA A 381 -17.29 10.59 13.14
CA ALA A 381 -16.72 11.52 14.11
C ALA A 381 -17.82 12.31 14.87
N LYS A 382 -18.89 12.74 14.18
CA LYS A 382 -20.03 13.42 14.78
C LYS A 382 -20.83 12.51 15.72
N LYS A 383 -21.00 11.23 15.38
CA LYS A 383 -21.63 10.24 16.28
C LYS A 383 -20.84 10.06 17.57
N LEU A 384 -19.51 9.95 17.48
CA LEU A 384 -18.62 9.80 18.63
C LEU A 384 -18.53 11.07 19.49
N ALA A 385 -18.81 12.23 18.93
CA ALA A 385 -18.81 13.51 19.67
C ALA A 385 -20.06 13.71 20.54
N LYS A 386 -21.17 13.01 20.24
CA LYS A 386 -22.37 13.08 21.08
C LYS A 386 -22.12 12.24 22.34
N PRO A 387 -22.33 12.80 23.55
CA PRO A 387 -22.29 12.00 24.76
C PRO A 387 -23.37 10.90 24.65
N SER A 388 -22.99 9.68 25.05
CA SER A 388 -23.95 8.58 25.19
C SER A 388 -24.99 9.01 26.22
N SER A 389 -26.21 9.26 25.75
CA SER A 389 -27.36 9.54 26.59
C SER A 389 -27.79 8.28 27.33
#